data_a47d5d9c893bd25f41c5e631dd0871ec
#
_entry.id   a47d5d9c893bd25f41c5e631dd0871ec
#
_cell.length_a   1.000
_cell.length_b   1.000
_cell.length_c   1.000
_cell.angle_alpha   90.00
_cell.angle_beta   90.00
_cell.angle_gamma   90.00
#
_symmetry.space_group_name_H-M   'P 1'
#
loop_
_entity.id
_entity.type
_entity.pdbx_description
1 polymer ?
#
loop_
_entity_poly.entity_id
_entity_poly.type
_entity_poly.pdbx_seq_one_letter_code
_entity_poly.pdbx_strand_id
1 'polypeptide(L)'
;MPPRLVVLDLSAAPYVDIQGAHTLAGLASELAGSKVQVQAVEARAPVRDRFRAEGVDAALGNVSRFRSVADAVEDFQRQTK
;
A
#
# COMPACT_ATOMS: atom_id res chain seq x y z
N MET A 1 -1.10 -12.84 -17.80
CA MET A 1 -1.05 -13.21 -16.36
C MET A 1 -2.24 -12.62 -15.65
N PRO A 2 -2.91 -13.38 -14.79
CA PRO A 2 -3.98 -12.79 -13.98
C PRO A 2 -3.41 -11.74 -13.03
N PRO A 3 -4.18 -10.69 -12.69
CA PRO A 3 -3.73 -9.69 -11.73
C PRO A 3 -3.51 -10.31 -10.35
N ARG A 4 -2.56 -9.76 -9.61
CA ARG A 4 -2.22 -10.23 -8.27
C ARG A 4 -2.25 -9.06 -7.29
N LEU A 5 -2.43 -9.38 -6.02
CA LEU A 5 -2.43 -8.41 -4.95
C LEU A 5 -1.36 -8.74 -3.92
N VAL A 6 -0.58 -7.73 -3.56
CA VAL A 6 0.33 -7.78 -2.40
C VAL A 6 -0.24 -6.83 -1.35
N VAL A 7 -0.48 -7.34 -0.17
CA VAL A 7 -0.97 -6.54 0.95
C VAL A 7 0.19 -6.29 1.92
N LEU A 8 0.46 -5.02 2.18
CA LEU A 8 1.47 -4.61 3.17
C LEU A 8 0.76 -4.24 4.47
N ASP A 9 0.88 -5.09 5.48
CA ASP A 9 0.32 -4.84 6.80
C ASP A 9 1.33 -4.01 7.60
N LEU A 10 0.99 -2.75 7.86
CA LEU A 10 1.87 -1.80 8.53
C LEU A 10 1.50 -1.60 10.01
N SER A 11 0.68 -2.48 10.57
CA SER A 11 0.21 -2.35 11.96
C SER A 11 1.36 -2.36 12.97
N ALA A 12 2.44 -3.05 12.69
CA ALA A 12 3.60 -3.15 13.57
C ALA A 12 4.64 -2.05 13.33
N ALA A 13 4.47 -1.21 12.30
CA ALA A 13 5.42 -0.16 11.96
C ALA A 13 5.03 1.14 12.67
N PRO A 14 5.83 1.62 13.66
CA PRO A 14 5.49 2.85 14.36
C PRO A 14 5.74 4.11 13.54
N TYR A 15 6.66 4.05 12.59
CA TYR A 15 6.94 5.15 11.66
C TYR A 15 7.69 4.61 10.44
N VAL A 16 7.76 5.45 9.40
CA VAL A 16 8.54 5.17 8.19
C VAL A 16 9.31 6.45 7.86
N ASP A 17 10.61 6.32 7.56
CA ASP A 17 11.42 7.48 7.18
C ASP A 17 11.20 7.80 5.69
N ILE A 18 11.78 8.93 5.25
CA ILE A 18 11.62 9.43 3.88
C ILE A 18 12.14 8.39 2.88
N GLN A 19 13.31 7.84 3.12
CA GLN A 19 13.92 6.86 2.22
C GLN A 19 13.08 5.58 2.15
N GLY A 20 12.58 5.10 3.30
CA GLY A 20 11.73 3.92 3.36
C GLY A 20 10.43 4.12 2.58
N ALA A 21 9.81 5.30 2.69
CA ALA A 21 8.59 5.61 1.95
C ALA A 21 8.83 5.56 0.44
N HIS A 22 9.92 6.16 -0.04
CA HIS A 22 10.25 6.15 -1.47
C HIS A 22 10.64 4.75 -1.96
N THR A 23 11.32 3.96 -1.13
CA THR A 23 11.68 2.58 -1.48
C THR A 23 10.42 1.74 -1.67
N LEU A 24 9.46 1.85 -0.77
CA LEU A 24 8.19 1.12 -0.88
C LEU A 24 7.40 1.54 -2.12
N ALA A 25 7.35 2.85 -2.39
CA ALA A 25 6.65 3.36 -3.56
C ALA A 25 7.29 2.89 -4.86
N GLY A 26 8.63 2.86 -4.91
CA GLY A 26 9.36 2.37 -6.08
C GLY A 26 9.07 0.90 -6.34
N LEU A 27 9.07 0.09 -5.29
CA LEU A 27 8.73 -1.33 -5.39
C LEU A 27 7.29 -1.51 -5.89
N ALA A 28 6.35 -0.75 -5.33
CA ALA A 28 4.94 -0.82 -5.73
C ALA A 28 4.76 -0.45 -7.20
N SER A 29 5.49 0.56 -7.68
CA SER A 29 5.45 0.98 -9.07
C SER A 29 5.99 -0.10 -10.01
N GLU A 30 7.09 -0.75 -9.64
CA GLU A 30 7.64 -1.87 -10.41
C GLU A 30 6.66 -3.02 -10.50
N LEU A 31 6.03 -3.37 -9.38
CA LEU A 31 5.06 -4.46 -9.35
C LEU A 31 3.81 -4.12 -10.19
N ALA A 32 3.39 -2.85 -10.18
CA ALA A 32 2.27 -2.41 -11.01
C ALA A 32 2.54 -2.62 -12.50
N GLY A 33 3.79 -2.44 -12.93
CA GLY A 33 4.19 -2.73 -14.31
C GLY A 33 4.04 -4.19 -14.69
N SER A 34 4.03 -5.09 -13.72
CA SER A 34 3.81 -6.53 -13.90
C SER A 34 2.39 -6.96 -13.51
N LYS A 35 1.45 -6.03 -13.46
CA LYS A 35 0.05 -6.25 -13.07
C LYS A 35 -0.11 -6.77 -11.65
N VAL A 36 0.79 -6.38 -10.75
CA VAL A 36 0.70 -6.68 -9.32
C VAL A 36 0.29 -5.40 -8.59
N GLN A 37 -0.88 -5.41 -7.97
CA GLN A 37 -1.37 -4.29 -7.18
C GLN A 37 -0.81 -4.38 -5.77
N VAL A 38 -0.36 -3.25 -5.22
CA VAL A 38 0.12 -3.18 -3.84
C VAL A 38 -0.85 -2.31 -3.05
N GLN A 39 -1.30 -2.83 -1.91
CA GLN A 39 -2.19 -2.11 -1.01
C GLN A 39 -1.59 -2.13 0.39
N ALA A 40 -1.26 -0.96 0.92
CA ALA A 40 -0.84 -0.81 2.32
C ALA A 40 -2.09 -0.70 3.19
N VAL A 41 -2.09 -1.44 4.32
CA VAL A 41 -3.23 -1.48 5.25
C VAL A 41 -2.73 -1.26 6.68
N GLU A 42 -3.64 -0.88 7.56
CA GLU A 42 -3.39 -0.75 9.00
C GLU A 42 -2.26 0.24 9.32
N ALA A 43 -2.04 1.25 8.46
CA ALA A 43 -0.99 2.23 8.69
C ALA A 43 -1.38 3.18 9.83
N ARG A 44 -0.46 3.38 10.77
CA ARG A 44 -0.64 4.34 11.85
C ARG A 44 -0.52 5.76 11.32
N ALA A 45 -1.05 6.74 12.06
CA ALA A 45 -1.08 8.13 11.61
C ALA A 45 0.28 8.68 11.19
N PRO A 46 1.39 8.47 11.94
CA PRO A 46 2.69 8.98 11.50
C PRO A 46 3.15 8.37 10.17
N VAL A 47 2.85 7.10 9.94
CA VAL A 47 3.20 6.41 8.69
C VAL A 47 2.36 6.97 7.53
N ARG A 48 1.06 7.13 7.72
CA ARG A 48 0.18 7.72 6.72
C ARG A 48 0.60 9.14 6.36
N ASP A 49 0.93 9.94 7.37
CA ASP A 49 1.34 11.33 7.17
C ASP A 49 2.64 11.39 6.38
N ARG A 50 3.59 10.48 6.65
CA ARG A 50 4.83 10.42 5.90
C ARG A 50 4.58 10.08 4.44
N PHE A 51 3.74 9.10 4.16
CA PHE A 51 3.42 8.72 2.78
C PHE A 51 2.76 9.87 2.03
N ARG A 52 1.85 10.59 2.67
CA ARG A 52 1.19 11.76 2.05
C ARG A 52 2.17 12.91 1.83
N ALA A 53 3.02 13.19 2.81
CA ALA A 53 4.01 14.26 2.72
C ALA A 53 5.00 14.01 1.59
N GLU A 54 5.36 12.75 1.35
CA GLU A 54 6.27 12.38 0.28
C GLU A 54 5.56 12.15 -1.07
N GLY A 55 4.24 12.26 -1.10
CA GLY A 55 3.46 12.10 -2.32
C GLY A 55 3.43 10.67 -2.86
N VAL A 56 3.65 9.67 -2.01
CA VAL A 56 3.74 8.26 -2.44
C VAL A 56 2.54 7.42 -2.03
N ASP A 57 1.56 8.00 -1.36
CA ASP A 57 0.39 7.27 -0.87
C ASP A 57 -0.42 6.63 -2.00
N ALA A 58 -0.53 7.28 -3.16
CA ALA A 58 -1.26 6.76 -4.30
C ALA A 58 -0.66 5.44 -4.82
N ALA A 59 0.67 5.32 -4.83
CA ALA A 59 1.35 4.10 -5.28
C ALA A 59 1.07 2.92 -4.34
N LEU A 60 0.71 3.20 -3.09
CA LEU A 60 0.45 2.19 -2.05
C LEU A 60 -1.05 2.00 -1.79
N GLY A 61 -1.89 2.39 -2.74
CA GLY A 61 -3.33 2.18 -2.66
C GLY A 61 -4.06 3.20 -1.79
N ASN A 62 -3.56 4.42 -1.69
CA ASN A 62 -4.16 5.48 -0.85
C ASN A 62 -4.27 5.02 0.60
N VAL A 63 -3.14 4.91 1.25
CA VAL A 63 -2.96 4.33 2.59
C VAL A 63 -4.01 4.84 3.59
N SER A 64 -4.66 3.92 4.29
CA SER A 64 -5.68 4.23 5.32
C SER A 64 -5.48 3.32 6.52
N ARG A 65 -5.55 3.90 7.74
CA ARG A 65 -5.43 3.11 8.96
C ARG A 65 -6.62 2.18 9.19
N PHE A 66 -7.78 2.52 8.62
CA PHE A 66 -9.00 1.73 8.84
C PHE A 66 -9.17 0.59 7.84
N ARG A 67 -8.32 0.53 6.82
CA ARG A 67 -8.40 -0.52 5.84
C ARG A 67 -7.63 -1.74 6.36
N SER A 68 -8.33 -2.84 6.51
CA SER A 68 -7.74 -4.10 6.99
C SER A 68 -7.25 -4.95 5.83
N VAL A 69 -6.52 -6.03 6.15
CA VAL A 69 -6.13 -7.02 5.14
C VAL A 69 -7.37 -7.59 4.46
N ALA A 70 -8.41 -7.90 5.22
CA ALA A 70 -9.66 -8.45 4.66
C ALA A 70 -10.32 -7.46 3.69
N ASP A 71 -10.34 -6.17 4.03
CA ASP A 71 -10.91 -5.13 3.16
C ASP A 71 -10.16 -5.05 1.84
N ALA A 72 -8.82 -5.10 1.88
CA ALA A 72 -8.00 -5.03 0.69
C ALA A 72 -8.24 -6.24 -0.23
N VAL A 73 -8.32 -7.42 0.34
CA VAL A 73 -8.59 -8.66 -0.40
C VAL A 73 -9.97 -8.61 -1.04
N GLU A 74 -10.98 -8.17 -0.29
CA GLU A 74 -12.35 -8.07 -0.78
C GLU A 74 -12.46 -7.07 -1.94
N ASP A 75 -11.84 -5.89 -1.82
CA ASP A 75 -11.80 -4.91 -2.89
C ASP A 75 -11.15 -5.48 -4.14
N PHE A 76 -10.05 -6.18 -3.98
CA PHE A 76 -9.33 -6.77 -5.10
C PHE A 76 -10.18 -7.81 -5.81
N GLN A 77 -10.88 -8.65 -5.06
CA GLN A 77 -11.75 -9.67 -5.63
C GLN A 77 -12.91 -9.03 -6.43
N ARG A 78 -13.44 -7.91 -5.96
CA ARG A 78 -14.48 -7.19 -6.70
C ARG A 78 -13.96 -6.61 -8.01
N GLN A 79 -12.71 -6.12 -8.03
CA GLN A 79 -12.11 -5.54 -9.23
C GLN A 79 -11.81 -6.58 -10.30
N THR A 80 -11.61 -7.83 -9.91
CA THR A 80 -11.17 -8.88 -10.82
C THR A 80 -12.30 -9.80 -11.32
N LYS A 81 -13.53 -9.51 -10.90
CA LYS A 81 -14.70 -10.27 -11.38
C LYS A 81 -15.15 -9.84 -12.76
#